data_7de3e3993478245f3ac37b0742aab421
#
_entry.id   7de3e3993478245f3ac37b0742aab421
#
_cell.length_a   1.000
_cell.length_b   1.000
_cell.length_c   1.000
_cell.angle_alpha   90.00
_cell.angle_beta   90.00
_cell.angle_gamma   90.00
#
_symmetry.space_group_name_H-M   'P 1'
#
loop_
_entity.id
_entity.type
_entity.pdbx_description
1 polymer ?
#
loop_
_entity_poly.entity_id
_entity_poly.type
_entity_poly.pdbx_seq_one_letter_code
_entity_poly.pdbx_strand_id
1 'polypeptide(L)'
;MKTFKRYLSCFLAAVMLVGIFTFSAGAAVVTPLAAPKNCRFSSWSNSSFTSCKIKWNSVSGANKYNVQVTLTSGKAVKTIRTSSTSCTIKNLDDDHVYKVKVSALYVDPATGQTVRTSQFSNTAYIVPMPTELKMTITNSDHMKVKLEWNPIYGSNGYNVYLCTDDPTDGDWTWNTSSEKKATATSATIRKYQRKNLKKYETYYVRIVTRRRNGNGDFVSVPVPGSYYNAGFQMMFIR
;
A
#
# COMPACT_ATOMS: atom_id res chain seq x y z
N MET A 1 -4.75 -18.02 53.86
CA MET A 1 -3.73 -17.04 53.46
C MET A 1 -3.12 -17.53 52.17
N LYS A 2 -3.55 -16.95 51.02
CA LYS A 2 -2.95 -17.20 49.70
C LYS A 2 -2.58 -15.84 49.12
N THR A 3 -1.30 -15.59 49.00
CA THR A 3 -0.67 -14.37 48.55
C THR A 3 -0.89 -14.22 47.02
N PHE A 4 -1.58 -13.15 46.63
CA PHE A 4 -1.75 -12.72 45.25
C PHE A 4 -0.44 -12.08 44.77
N LYS A 5 0.29 -12.73 43.88
CA LYS A 5 1.40 -12.09 43.15
C LYS A 5 0.83 -11.23 42.02
N ARG A 6 0.92 -9.92 42.19
CA ARG A 6 0.67 -8.92 41.15
C ARG A 6 1.85 -8.95 40.16
N TYR A 7 1.58 -9.35 38.92
CA TYR A 7 2.52 -9.13 37.83
C TYR A 7 2.41 -7.67 37.40
N LEU A 8 3.46 -6.92 37.69
CA LEU A 8 3.64 -5.55 37.23
C LEU A 8 4.03 -5.59 35.75
N SER A 9 3.09 -5.28 34.88
CA SER A 9 3.33 -5.12 33.44
C SER A 9 4.21 -3.90 33.25
N CYS A 10 5.47 -4.10 32.85
CA CYS A 10 6.35 -3.00 32.43
C CYS A 10 5.85 -2.41 31.12
N PHE A 11 5.06 -1.34 31.20
CA PHE A 11 4.89 -0.40 30.10
C PHE A 11 6.23 0.31 29.91
N LEU A 12 6.97 -0.06 28.87
CA LEU A 12 8.12 0.70 28.42
C LEU A 12 7.62 1.97 27.70
N ALA A 13 7.22 2.95 28.49
CA ALA A 13 7.09 4.32 28.00
C ALA A 13 8.49 4.75 27.57
N ALA A 14 8.65 5.07 26.28
CA ALA A 14 9.83 5.76 25.81
C ALA A 14 9.86 7.15 26.47
N VAL A 15 10.49 7.21 27.61
CA VAL A 15 10.82 8.45 28.29
C VAL A 15 11.76 9.20 27.34
N MET A 16 11.24 10.24 26.68
CA MET A 16 12.11 11.27 26.13
C MET A 16 12.87 11.86 27.32
N LEU A 17 14.13 11.47 27.43
CA LEU A 17 15.05 12.12 28.34
C LEU A 17 15.23 13.56 27.83
N VAL A 18 14.42 14.46 28.34
CA VAL A 18 14.71 15.89 28.29
C VAL A 18 15.85 16.09 29.28
N GLY A 19 17.06 15.84 28.82
CA GLY A 19 18.25 16.25 29.55
C GLY A 19 18.21 17.76 29.70
N ILE A 20 17.92 18.22 30.90
CA ILE A 20 18.12 19.60 31.29
C ILE A 20 19.65 19.82 31.35
N PHE A 21 20.24 20.08 30.18
CA PHE A 21 21.59 20.63 30.16
C PHE A 21 21.46 22.10 30.46
N THR A 22 21.98 22.54 31.59
CA THR A 22 22.23 23.95 31.87
C THR A 22 23.32 24.42 30.92
N PHE A 23 22.94 24.91 29.74
CA PHE A 23 23.87 25.57 28.84
C PHE A 23 24.06 27.02 29.28
N SER A 24 25.31 27.41 29.48
CA SER A 24 25.75 28.81 29.55
C SER A 24 25.30 29.55 28.29
N ALA A 25 24.98 30.82 28.45
CA ALA A 25 24.44 31.72 27.43
C ALA A 25 25.09 31.54 26.05
N GLY A 26 24.28 31.10 25.07
CA GLY A 26 24.74 31.02 23.67
C GLY A 26 24.26 29.80 22.89
N ALA A 27 23.56 28.82 23.47
CA ALA A 27 23.08 27.67 22.70
C ALA A 27 22.00 28.13 21.74
N ALA A 28 22.28 28.12 20.44
CA ALA A 28 21.25 28.36 19.42
C ALA A 28 20.14 27.32 19.53
N VAL A 29 18.89 27.78 19.66
CA VAL A 29 17.71 26.90 19.67
C VAL A 29 17.63 26.20 18.31
N VAL A 30 17.95 24.93 18.29
CA VAL A 30 17.89 24.11 17.06
C VAL A 30 16.42 23.84 16.73
N THR A 31 15.85 24.62 15.83
CA THR A 31 14.47 24.43 15.37
C THR A 31 14.34 23.11 14.60
N PRO A 32 13.37 22.26 14.92
CA PRO A 32 13.10 21.04 14.15
C PRO A 32 12.79 21.37 12.68
N LEU A 33 13.05 20.42 11.79
CA LEU A 33 12.64 20.55 10.39
C LEU A 33 11.12 20.39 10.27
N ALA A 34 10.53 20.98 9.23
CA ALA A 34 9.14 20.74 8.89
C ALA A 34 8.96 19.30 8.43
N ALA A 35 7.80 18.70 8.72
CA ALA A 35 7.48 17.38 8.23
C ALA A 35 7.32 17.38 6.70
N PRO A 36 7.83 16.37 5.98
CA PRO A 36 7.59 16.24 4.55
C PRO A 36 6.09 16.16 4.25
N LYS A 37 5.64 16.86 3.23
CA LYS A 37 4.24 16.85 2.78
C LYS A 37 4.10 16.03 1.51
N ASN A 38 2.87 15.64 1.17
CA ASN A 38 2.54 14.92 -0.07
C ASN A 38 3.32 13.60 -0.23
N CYS A 39 3.58 12.88 0.86
CA CYS A 39 4.07 11.52 0.74
C CYS A 39 3.00 10.67 0.06
N ARG A 40 3.34 10.08 -1.08
CA ARG A 40 2.40 9.32 -1.90
C ARG A 40 3.08 8.21 -2.68
N PHE A 41 2.33 7.17 -2.97
CA PHE A 41 2.67 6.19 -3.99
C PHE A 41 2.74 6.90 -5.35
N SER A 42 3.70 6.55 -6.17
CA SER A 42 3.88 7.13 -7.51
C SER A 42 3.59 6.11 -8.61
N SER A 43 4.26 4.97 -8.56
CA SER A 43 4.10 3.91 -9.57
C SER A 43 4.67 2.60 -9.07
N TRP A 44 4.19 1.49 -9.64
CA TRP A 44 4.88 0.22 -9.59
C TRP A 44 6.08 0.23 -10.52
N SER A 45 7.16 -0.43 -10.15
CA SER A 45 8.37 -0.58 -10.96
C SER A 45 8.38 -1.91 -11.72
N ASN A 46 7.48 -2.84 -11.35
CA ASN A 46 7.30 -4.14 -11.99
C ASN A 46 5.85 -4.62 -11.87
N SER A 47 5.47 -5.58 -12.71
CA SER A 47 4.14 -6.20 -12.72
C SER A 47 3.90 -7.19 -11.58
N SER A 48 4.97 -7.62 -10.90
CA SER A 48 4.88 -8.54 -9.75
C SER A 48 4.60 -7.82 -8.43
N PHE A 49 4.39 -6.48 -8.44
CA PHE A 49 4.12 -5.67 -7.25
C PHE A 49 5.17 -5.77 -6.13
N THR A 50 6.39 -6.19 -6.46
CA THR A 50 7.50 -6.33 -5.48
C THR A 50 8.40 -5.11 -5.40
N SER A 51 8.20 -4.13 -6.29
CA SER A 51 8.98 -2.89 -6.33
C SER A 51 8.13 -1.70 -6.76
N CYS A 52 8.24 -0.58 -6.02
CA CYS A 52 7.47 0.62 -6.31
C CYS A 52 8.23 1.89 -6.01
N LYS A 53 7.77 3.02 -6.55
CA LYS A 53 8.30 4.35 -6.31
C LYS A 53 7.37 5.17 -5.42
N ILE A 54 7.95 5.79 -4.39
CA ILE A 54 7.30 6.76 -3.50
C ILE A 54 7.89 8.14 -3.74
N LYS A 55 7.08 9.19 -3.61
CA LYS A 55 7.50 10.61 -3.75
C LYS A 55 6.93 11.44 -2.62
N TRP A 56 7.61 12.55 -2.32
CA TRP A 56 7.18 13.57 -1.34
C TRP A 56 7.73 14.94 -1.73
N ASN A 57 7.26 15.99 -1.06
CA ASN A 57 7.77 17.35 -1.29
C ASN A 57 9.07 17.56 -0.52
N SER A 58 9.96 18.36 -1.10
CA SER A 58 11.19 18.78 -0.44
C SER A 58 10.90 19.56 0.84
N VAL A 59 11.84 19.49 1.79
CA VAL A 59 11.80 20.24 3.05
C VAL A 59 13.01 21.17 3.10
N SER A 60 12.76 22.46 3.29
CA SER A 60 13.81 23.46 3.41
C SER A 60 14.73 23.12 4.59
N GLY A 61 16.03 23.20 4.35
CA GLY A 61 17.06 22.87 5.34
C GLY A 61 17.28 21.36 5.57
N ALA A 62 16.59 20.50 4.86
CA ALA A 62 16.88 19.06 4.85
C ALA A 62 17.86 18.70 3.74
N ASN A 63 18.81 17.80 4.02
CA ASN A 63 19.69 17.21 3.02
C ASN A 63 19.58 15.68 2.91
N LYS A 64 18.81 15.06 3.81
CA LYS A 64 18.51 13.62 3.82
C LYS A 64 17.07 13.37 4.24
N TYR A 65 16.58 12.19 3.93
CA TYR A 65 15.26 11.69 4.34
C TYR A 65 15.37 10.25 4.81
N ASN A 66 14.62 9.90 5.86
CA ASN A 66 14.37 8.51 6.24
C ASN A 66 12.99 8.09 5.74
N VAL A 67 12.95 7.06 4.93
CA VAL A 67 11.71 6.43 4.43
C VAL A 67 11.48 5.17 5.26
N GLN A 68 10.49 5.20 6.12
CA GLN A 68 10.10 4.07 6.95
C GLN A 68 8.98 3.29 6.28
N VAL A 69 9.17 1.98 6.11
CA VAL A 69 8.18 1.05 5.55
C VAL A 69 7.76 0.09 6.66
N THR A 70 6.47 -0.02 6.89
CA THR A 70 5.88 -0.92 7.88
C THR A 70 4.72 -1.69 7.28
N LEU A 71 4.39 -2.85 7.83
CA LEU A 71 3.10 -3.50 7.60
C LEU A 71 1.97 -2.67 8.19
N THR A 72 0.73 -2.96 7.80
CA THR A 72 -0.47 -2.31 8.37
C THR A 72 -0.62 -2.53 9.87
N SER A 73 -0.09 -3.65 10.39
CA SER A 73 0.00 -3.96 11.82
C SER A 73 0.95 -3.04 12.60
N GLY A 74 1.85 -2.33 11.91
CA GLY A 74 2.91 -1.53 12.53
C GLY A 74 4.27 -2.22 12.58
N LYS A 75 4.35 -3.52 12.25
CA LYS A 75 5.64 -4.23 12.19
C LYS A 75 6.57 -3.55 11.19
N ALA A 76 7.78 -3.21 11.63
CA ALA A 76 8.81 -2.62 10.77
C ALA A 76 9.26 -3.61 9.70
N VAL A 77 9.39 -3.13 8.48
CA VAL A 77 9.88 -3.92 7.33
C VAL A 77 11.27 -3.43 6.94
N LYS A 78 11.42 -2.14 6.68
CA LYS A 78 12.71 -1.52 6.36
C LYS A 78 12.71 0.00 6.57
N THR A 79 13.90 0.56 6.70
CA THR A 79 14.15 2.00 6.66
C THR A 79 15.18 2.27 5.58
N ILE A 80 14.91 3.25 4.70
CA ILE A 80 15.78 3.63 3.60
C ILE A 80 16.17 5.10 3.81
N ARG A 81 17.46 5.40 3.79
CA ARG A 81 17.99 6.77 3.83
C ARG A 81 18.32 7.23 2.41
N THR A 82 17.86 8.43 2.03
CA THR A 82 18.10 9.02 0.71
C THR A 82 18.27 10.53 0.80
N SER A 83 18.94 11.13 -0.18
CA SER A 83 18.99 12.59 -0.37
C SER A 83 17.95 13.10 -1.37
N SER A 84 17.29 12.20 -2.09
CA SER A 84 16.25 12.54 -3.08
C SER A 84 14.90 12.70 -2.42
N THR A 85 13.97 13.38 -3.10
CA THR A 85 12.55 13.48 -2.73
C THR A 85 11.70 12.36 -3.30
N SER A 86 12.36 11.30 -3.74
CA SER A 86 11.72 10.05 -4.16
C SER A 86 12.60 8.84 -3.80
N CYS A 87 11.98 7.69 -3.64
CA CYS A 87 12.67 6.45 -3.30
C CYS A 87 12.00 5.28 -4.01
N THR A 88 12.82 4.37 -4.55
CA THR A 88 12.35 3.07 -5.02
C THR A 88 12.47 2.06 -3.88
N ILE A 89 11.35 1.49 -3.48
CA ILE A 89 11.28 0.43 -2.47
C ILE A 89 11.23 -0.90 -3.22
N LYS A 90 12.22 -1.75 -2.99
CA LYS A 90 12.36 -3.07 -3.64
C LYS A 90 12.15 -4.19 -2.62
N ASN A 91 12.00 -5.42 -3.12
CA ASN A 91 11.85 -6.63 -2.31
C ASN A 91 10.70 -6.49 -1.30
N LEU A 92 9.55 -6.13 -1.83
CA LEU A 92 8.27 -6.19 -1.13
C LEU A 92 7.63 -7.55 -1.41
N ASP A 93 6.90 -8.09 -0.44
CA ASP A 93 6.02 -9.21 -0.66
C ASP A 93 4.75 -8.69 -1.36
N ASP A 94 4.33 -9.34 -2.42
CA ASP A 94 3.19 -8.94 -3.26
C ASP A 94 1.83 -9.24 -2.62
N ASP A 95 1.81 -9.94 -1.50
CA ASP A 95 0.64 -10.31 -0.73
C ASP A 95 0.37 -9.41 0.50
N HIS A 96 1.12 -8.30 0.66
CA HIS A 96 0.97 -7.41 1.82
C HIS A 96 0.72 -5.95 1.42
N VAL A 97 -0.17 -5.29 2.17
CA VAL A 97 -0.32 -3.83 2.14
C VAL A 97 0.70 -3.20 3.08
N TYR A 98 1.42 -2.19 2.61
CA TYR A 98 2.41 -1.46 3.40
C TYR A 98 1.97 -0.03 3.67
N LYS A 99 2.45 0.51 4.79
CA LYS A 99 2.42 1.94 5.15
C LYS A 99 3.82 2.51 4.98
N VAL A 100 3.92 3.69 4.39
CA VAL A 100 5.16 4.44 4.22
C VAL A 100 5.02 5.81 4.84
N LYS A 101 5.99 6.20 5.65
CA LYS A 101 6.14 7.54 6.21
C LYS A 101 7.55 8.02 5.99
N VAL A 102 7.72 9.34 5.84
CA VAL A 102 9.01 9.97 5.58
C VAL A 102 9.27 11.03 6.61
N SER A 103 10.48 11.06 7.17
CA SER A 103 10.98 12.17 7.98
C SER A 103 12.16 12.84 7.29
N ALA A 104 12.26 14.15 7.43
CA ALA A 104 13.36 14.96 6.92
C ALA A 104 14.48 15.05 7.95
N LEU A 105 15.73 15.05 7.49
CA LEU A 105 16.93 15.13 8.31
C LEU A 105 17.85 16.22 7.77
N TYR A 106 18.51 16.93 8.67
CA TYR A 106 19.75 17.63 8.36
C TYR A 106 20.92 16.86 8.97
N VAL A 107 21.77 16.37 8.11
CA VAL A 107 22.99 15.66 8.47
C VAL A 107 24.15 16.62 8.24
N ASP A 108 24.95 16.88 9.26
CA ASP A 108 26.11 17.71 9.14
C ASP A 108 27.14 17.07 8.17
N PRO A 109 27.49 17.73 7.07
CA PRO A 109 28.46 17.17 6.11
C PRO A 109 29.83 16.88 6.68
N ALA A 110 30.26 17.66 7.68
CA ALA A 110 31.58 17.52 8.27
C ALA A 110 31.70 16.35 9.24
N THR A 111 30.63 16.09 10.00
CA THR A 111 30.64 15.06 11.06
C THR A 111 29.83 13.81 10.69
N GLY A 112 28.96 13.90 9.68
CA GLY A 112 28.02 12.85 9.32
C GLY A 112 26.89 12.62 10.34
N GLN A 113 26.81 13.45 11.39
CA GLN A 113 25.81 13.34 12.43
C GLN A 113 24.49 13.99 12.04
N THR A 114 23.38 13.40 12.46
CA THR A 114 22.05 14.02 12.30
C THR A 114 21.87 15.10 13.36
N VAL A 115 21.83 16.37 12.91
CA VAL A 115 21.68 17.54 13.79
C VAL A 115 20.23 17.94 13.99
N ARG A 116 19.39 17.79 12.94
CA ARG A 116 17.96 18.12 12.98
C ARG A 116 17.13 17.03 12.33
N THR A 117 15.95 16.82 12.85
CA THR A 117 14.97 15.89 12.29
C THR A 117 13.58 16.52 12.30
N SER A 118 12.69 16.01 11.45
CA SER A 118 11.28 16.38 11.43
C SER A 118 10.40 15.30 12.05
N GLN A 119 9.13 15.65 12.28
CA GLN A 119 8.07 14.67 12.41
C GLN A 119 7.87 13.93 11.09
N PHE A 120 7.14 12.79 11.14
CA PHE A 120 6.79 12.05 9.95
C PHE A 120 5.76 12.77 9.07
N SER A 121 5.82 12.51 7.77
CA SER A 121 4.83 12.91 6.78
C SER A 121 3.45 12.28 7.05
N ASN A 122 2.45 12.65 6.24
CA ASN A 122 1.26 11.82 6.04
C ASN A 122 1.67 10.38 5.64
N THR A 123 0.78 9.41 5.95
CA THR A 123 0.99 8.01 5.55
C THR A 123 0.63 7.82 4.08
N ALA A 124 1.57 7.31 3.29
CA ALA A 124 1.28 6.71 1.99
C ALA A 124 1.04 5.21 2.15
N TYR A 125 0.21 4.64 1.28
CA TYR A 125 -0.04 3.20 1.23
C TYR A 125 0.49 2.61 -0.06
N ILE A 126 1.08 1.42 0.03
CA ILE A 126 1.44 0.56 -1.10
C ILE A 126 0.44 -0.59 -1.06
N VAL A 127 -0.39 -0.70 -2.10
CA VAL A 127 -1.49 -1.67 -2.14
C VAL A 127 -1.32 -2.52 -3.39
N PRO A 128 -0.79 -3.74 -3.28
CA PRO A 128 -0.69 -4.66 -4.41
C PRO A 128 -2.07 -5.21 -4.81
N MET A 129 -2.14 -5.76 -6.01
CA MET A 129 -3.29 -6.55 -6.45
C MET A 129 -2.93 -8.03 -6.38
N PRO A 130 -3.92 -8.94 -6.27
CA PRO A 130 -3.65 -10.36 -6.37
C PRO A 130 -2.96 -10.70 -7.70
N THR A 131 -1.84 -11.41 -7.64
CA THR A 131 -1.04 -11.83 -8.80
C THR A 131 -1.46 -13.18 -9.33
N GLU A 132 -2.01 -14.03 -8.48
CA GLU A 132 -2.49 -15.37 -8.83
C GLU A 132 -4.03 -15.37 -8.88
N LEU A 133 -4.57 -15.44 -10.07
CA LEU A 133 -6.01 -15.55 -10.31
C LEU A 133 -6.30 -16.85 -11.04
N LYS A 134 -7.00 -17.77 -10.35
CA LYS A 134 -7.52 -18.99 -10.93
C LYS A 134 -8.98 -18.81 -11.32
N MET A 135 -9.33 -19.21 -12.53
CA MET A 135 -10.68 -19.17 -13.03
C MET A 135 -11.20 -20.58 -13.34
N THR A 136 -12.41 -20.87 -12.91
CA THR A 136 -13.14 -22.12 -13.24
C THR A 136 -14.49 -21.76 -13.81
N ILE A 137 -14.72 -22.15 -15.06
CA ILE A 137 -15.98 -21.94 -15.77
C ILE A 137 -16.84 -23.20 -15.62
N THR A 138 -18.07 -23.02 -15.19
CA THR A 138 -19.05 -24.10 -15.15
C THR A 138 -20.16 -23.81 -16.17
N ASN A 139 -20.20 -24.63 -17.21
CA ASN A 139 -21.23 -24.62 -18.26
C ASN A 139 -22.42 -25.48 -17.77
N SER A 140 -23.38 -24.85 -17.15
CA SER A 140 -24.71 -25.42 -16.89
C SER A 140 -25.74 -24.47 -17.52
N ASP A 141 -27.01 -24.76 -17.40
CA ASP A 141 -28.12 -23.88 -17.89
C ASP A 141 -27.98 -22.43 -17.42
N HIS A 142 -27.20 -22.21 -16.35
CA HIS A 142 -26.86 -20.90 -15.79
C HIS A 142 -25.34 -20.80 -15.66
N MET A 143 -24.72 -20.20 -16.64
CA MET A 143 -23.26 -20.03 -16.67
C MET A 143 -22.76 -19.29 -15.44
N LYS A 144 -21.72 -19.84 -14.84
CA LYS A 144 -21.03 -19.25 -13.68
C LYS A 144 -19.53 -19.44 -13.80
N VAL A 145 -18.84 -18.41 -13.35
CA VAL A 145 -17.40 -18.40 -13.26
C VAL A 145 -17.00 -18.26 -11.81
N LYS A 146 -16.24 -19.22 -11.32
CA LYS A 146 -15.59 -19.13 -10.02
C LYS A 146 -14.22 -18.53 -10.22
N LEU A 147 -13.94 -17.45 -9.49
CA LEU A 147 -12.64 -16.81 -9.39
C LEU A 147 -12.05 -17.16 -8.03
N GLU A 148 -10.76 -17.47 -7.99
CA GLU A 148 -10.00 -17.73 -6.76
C GLU A 148 -8.68 -16.96 -6.85
N TRP A 149 -8.25 -16.36 -5.73
CA TRP A 149 -7.02 -15.54 -5.67
C TRP A 149 -6.35 -15.66 -4.31
N ASN A 150 -5.06 -15.31 -4.26
CA ASN A 150 -4.32 -15.23 -3.00
C ASN A 150 -4.76 -14.00 -2.18
N PRO A 151 -4.86 -14.13 -0.84
CA PRO A 151 -5.22 -13.02 0.01
C PRO A 151 -4.14 -11.94 0.00
N ILE A 152 -4.56 -10.67 0.09
CA ILE A 152 -3.66 -9.54 0.33
C ILE A 152 -3.81 -9.11 1.79
N TYR A 153 -2.81 -9.39 2.60
CA TYR A 153 -2.81 -9.10 4.04
C TYR A 153 -2.81 -7.58 4.28
N GLY A 154 -3.66 -7.15 5.20
CA GLY A 154 -3.84 -5.73 5.47
C GLY A 154 -4.79 -5.01 4.49
N SER A 155 -5.44 -5.73 3.57
CA SER A 155 -6.52 -5.19 2.75
C SER A 155 -7.78 -4.90 3.59
N ASN A 156 -8.71 -4.10 3.04
CA ASN A 156 -10.08 -3.96 3.55
C ASN A 156 -11.10 -4.69 2.68
N GLY A 157 -10.65 -5.41 1.67
CA GLY A 157 -11.49 -6.17 0.74
C GLY A 157 -11.02 -6.06 -0.70
N TYR A 158 -11.89 -6.48 -1.60
CA TYR A 158 -11.60 -6.54 -3.04
C TYR A 158 -12.81 -6.05 -3.82
N ASN A 159 -12.53 -5.42 -4.96
CA ASN A 159 -13.51 -5.20 -6.01
C ASN A 159 -13.19 -6.17 -7.16
N VAL A 160 -14.21 -6.89 -7.59
CA VAL A 160 -14.13 -7.72 -8.80
C VAL A 160 -14.75 -6.91 -9.93
N TYR A 161 -13.96 -6.66 -10.96
CA TYR A 161 -14.37 -5.91 -12.15
C TYR A 161 -14.44 -6.83 -13.36
N LEU A 162 -15.42 -6.56 -14.23
CA LEU A 162 -15.55 -7.16 -15.54
C LEU A 162 -15.64 -6.09 -16.61
N CYS A 163 -15.16 -6.45 -17.80
CA CYS A 163 -15.28 -5.68 -19.03
C CYS A 163 -15.48 -6.64 -20.20
N THR A 164 -16.23 -6.25 -21.22
CA THR A 164 -16.33 -6.99 -22.49
C THR A 164 -15.46 -6.39 -23.57
N ASP A 165 -15.12 -5.11 -23.42
CA ASP A 165 -14.24 -4.42 -24.37
C ASP A 165 -12.79 -4.80 -24.09
N ASP A 166 -11.98 -4.94 -25.13
CA ASP A 166 -10.57 -5.28 -24.96
C ASP A 166 -9.85 -4.13 -24.24
N PRO A 167 -9.32 -4.36 -23.02
CA PRO A 167 -8.67 -3.29 -22.27
C PRO A 167 -7.32 -2.86 -22.88
N THR A 168 -6.88 -3.47 -23.99
CA THR A 168 -5.69 -3.04 -24.73
C THR A 168 -5.98 -1.96 -25.75
N ASP A 169 -7.25 -1.75 -26.13
CA ASP A 169 -7.65 -0.79 -27.17
C ASP A 169 -7.78 0.64 -26.63
N GLY A 170 -7.65 0.84 -25.32
CA GLY A 170 -7.70 2.16 -24.69
C GLY A 170 -9.11 2.72 -24.44
N ASP A 171 -10.13 2.13 -24.99
CA ASP A 171 -11.52 2.60 -24.91
C ASP A 171 -12.41 1.56 -24.21
N TRP A 172 -12.19 1.37 -22.92
CA TRP A 172 -12.81 0.33 -22.11
C TRP A 172 -13.40 0.84 -20.80
N THR A 173 -14.49 0.21 -20.37
CA THR A 173 -15.17 0.53 -19.11
C THR A 173 -15.25 -0.69 -18.20
N TRP A 174 -14.56 -0.62 -17.06
CA TRP A 174 -14.63 -1.63 -16.02
C TRP A 174 -15.88 -1.46 -15.17
N ASN A 175 -16.70 -2.50 -15.14
CA ASN A 175 -17.91 -2.53 -14.32
C ASN A 175 -17.66 -3.36 -13.05
N THR A 176 -18.01 -2.82 -11.89
CA THR A 176 -17.96 -3.56 -10.64
C THR A 176 -19.00 -4.69 -10.66
N SER A 177 -18.53 -5.93 -10.66
CA SER A 177 -19.38 -7.11 -10.57
C SER A 177 -19.76 -7.43 -9.13
N SER A 178 -18.79 -7.34 -8.22
CA SER A 178 -19.03 -7.57 -6.80
C SER A 178 -17.95 -6.96 -5.92
N GLU A 179 -18.34 -6.63 -4.68
CA GLU A 179 -17.42 -6.27 -3.61
C GLU A 179 -17.23 -7.46 -2.67
N LYS A 180 -16.01 -7.67 -2.21
CA LYS A 180 -15.66 -8.77 -1.31
C LYS A 180 -14.98 -8.25 -0.05
N LYS A 181 -15.18 -8.97 1.06
CA LYS A 181 -14.53 -8.71 2.35
C LYS A 181 -13.02 -9.00 2.27
N ALA A 182 -12.26 -8.49 3.23
CA ALA A 182 -10.81 -8.70 3.32
C ALA A 182 -10.39 -10.19 3.40
N THR A 183 -11.23 -11.02 4.00
CA THR A 183 -10.98 -12.46 4.14
C THR A 183 -11.42 -13.30 2.94
N ALA A 184 -12.01 -12.67 1.90
CA ALA A 184 -12.46 -13.40 0.74
C ALA A 184 -11.28 -13.72 -0.18
N THR A 185 -11.19 -14.97 -0.61
CA THR A 185 -10.25 -15.47 -1.61
C THR A 185 -10.95 -16.04 -2.83
N SER A 186 -12.27 -15.82 -2.93
CA SER A 186 -13.03 -16.25 -4.10
C SER A 186 -14.29 -15.42 -4.35
N ALA A 187 -14.75 -15.47 -5.59
CA ALA A 187 -16.03 -14.92 -6.02
C ALA A 187 -16.66 -15.82 -7.09
N THR A 188 -17.99 -15.92 -7.09
CA THR A 188 -18.73 -16.54 -8.20
C THR A 188 -19.47 -15.46 -8.97
N ILE A 189 -19.20 -15.37 -10.25
CA ILE A 189 -19.84 -14.43 -11.16
C ILE A 189 -20.86 -15.19 -11.99
N ARG A 190 -22.07 -14.64 -12.10
CA ARG A 190 -23.19 -15.17 -12.91
C ARG A 190 -23.74 -14.13 -13.87
N LYS A 191 -23.46 -12.86 -13.60
CA LYS A 191 -24.01 -11.73 -14.35
C LYS A 191 -22.95 -10.68 -14.66
N TYR A 192 -23.10 -10.06 -15.81
CA TYR A 192 -22.43 -8.84 -16.21
C TYR A 192 -23.48 -7.78 -16.53
N GLN A 193 -23.38 -6.59 -15.98
CA GLN A 193 -24.37 -5.52 -16.14
C GLN A 193 -25.85 -5.98 -15.95
N ARG A 194 -26.09 -6.78 -14.90
CA ARG A 194 -27.38 -7.38 -14.52
C ARG A 194 -27.91 -8.45 -15.48
N LYS A 195 -27.27 -8.73 -16.61
CA LYS A 195 -27.61 -9.80 -17.56
C LYS A 195 -26.79 -11.06 -17.26
N ASN A 196 -27.34 -12.23 -17.54
CA ASN A 196 -26.60 -13.48 -17.43
C ASN A 196 -25.36 -13.46 -18.34
N LEU A 197 -24.30 -14.14 -17.92
CA LEU A 197 -23.13 -14.34 -18.79
C LEU A 197 -23.57 -15.08 -20.05
N LYS A 198 -23.00 -14.75 -21.18
CA LYS A 198 -23.32 -15.34 -22.49
C LYS A 198 -22.25 -16.33 -22.91
N LYS A 199 -22.66 -17.40 -23.61
CA LYS A 199 -21.75 -18.27 -24.36
C LYS A 199 -21.11 -17.50 -25.51
N TYR A 200 -19.89 -17.91 -25.86
CA TYR A 200 -19.12 -17.35 -26.98
C TYR A 200 -18.82 -15.84 -26.82
N GLU A 201 -18.86 -15.35 -25.58
CA GLU A 201 -18.49 -13.98 -25.24
C GLU A 201 -17.15 -13.96 -24.50
N THR A 202 -16.30 -12.98 -24.80
CA THR A 202 -15.07 -12.74 -24.06
C THR A 202 -15.34 -11.76 -22.93
N TYR A 203 -14.87 -12.07 -21.75
CA TYR A 203 -14.88 -11.18 -20.60
C TYR A 203 -13.46 -11.00 -20.10
N TYR A 204 -13.13 -9.78 -19.75
CA TYR A 204 -11.89 -9.46 -19.05
C TYR A 204 -12.19 -9.28 -17.56
N VAL A 205 -11.37 -9.86 -16.71
CA VAL A 205 -11.59 -9.90 -15.25
C VAL A 205 -10.40 -9.28 -14.56
N ARG A 206 -10.67 -8.40 -13.61
CA ARG A 206 -9.66 -7.80 -12.73
C ARG A 206 -10.14 -7.81 -11.28
N ILE A 207 -9.21 -8.14 -10.36
CA ILE A 207 -9.45 -8.05 -8.92
C ILE A 207 -8.57 -6.95 -8.36
N VAL A 208 -9.19 -5.94 -7.79
CA VAL A 208 -8.50 -4.78 -7.21
C VAL A 208 -8.63 -4.83 -5.69
N THR A 209 -7.50 -4.81 -5.02
CA THR A 209 -7.44 -4.72 -3.56
C THR A 209 -7.94 -3.37 -3.08
N ARG A 210 -8.79 -3.38 -2.07
CA ARG A 210 -9.28 -2.16 -1.40
C ARG A 210 -8.51 -1.91 -0.12
N ARG A 211 -8.12 -0.67 0.10
CA ARG A 211 -7.54 -0.21 1.37
C ARG A 211 -8.13 1.15 1.74
N ARG A 212 -8.47 1.34 3.02
CA ARG A 212 -8.85 2.65 3.57
C ARG A 212 -7.65 3.30 4.24
N ASN A 213 -7.56 4.62 4.12
CA ASN A 213 -6.62 5.44 4.88
C ASN A 213 -7.09 5.64 6.34
N GLY A 214 -6.36 6.42 7.12
CA GLY A 214 -6.72 6.75 8.50
C GLY A 214 -8.03 7.54 8.65
N ASN A 215 -8.47 8.23 7.59
CA ASN A 215 -9.72 9.01 7.55
C ASN A 215 -10.93 8.18 7.08
N GLY A 216 -10.71 6.93 6.70
CA GLY A 216 -11.75 6.05 6.21
C GLY A 216 -11.96 6.09 4.69
N ASP A 217 -11.26 6.96 3.94
CA ASP A 217 -11.36 7.04 2.48
C ASP A 217 -10.62 5.88 1.81
N PHE A 218 -11.09 5.44 0.65
CA PHE A 218 -10.37 4.46 -0.13
C PHE A 218 -9.11 5.06 -0.74
N VAL A 219 -8.00 4.35 -0.55
CA VAL A 219 -6.73 4.68 -1.21
C VAL A 219 -6.87 4.32 -2.69
N SER A 220 -6.56 5.26 -3.56
CA SER A 220 -6.44 4.98 -4.99
C SER A 220 -5.28 4.01 -5.21
N VAL A 221 -5.56 2.93 -5.94
CA VAL A 221 -4.56 1.92 -6.32
C VAL A 221 -4.27 2.12 -7.80
N PRO A 222 -3.16 2.78 -8.15
CA PRO A 222 -2.78 2.92 -9.54
C PRO A 222 -2.45 1.54 -10.12
N VAL A 223 -3.10 1.22 -11.20
CA VAL A 223 -2.77 0.03 -12.00
C VAL A 223 -1.46 0.31 -12.74
N PRO A 224 -0.53 -0.67 -12.87
CA PRO A 224 0.67 -0.48 -13.68
C PRO A 224 0.33 0.01 -15.08
N GLY A 225 1.09 0.98 -15.60
CA GLY A 225 0.79 1.69 -16.84
C GLY A 225 0.94 0.93 -18.15
N SER A 226 1.15 -0.39 -18.09
CA SER A 226 1.15 -1.29 -19.23
C SER A 226 -0.08 -2.19 -19.12
N TYR A 227 -1.05 -2.02 -19.98
CA TYR A 227 -2.31 -2.75 -19.97
C TYR A 227 -2.13 -4.27 -20.09
N TYR A 228 -1.13 -4.72 -20.81
CA TYR A 228 -0.83 -6.13 -21.02
C TYR A 228 -0.44 -6.92 -19.76
N ASN A 229 0.01 -6.22 -18.69
CA ASN A 229 0.41 -6.83 -17.42
C ASN A 229 -0.36 -6.23 -16.23
N ALA A 230 -1.49 -5.62 -16.46
CA ALA A 230 -2.18 -4.80 -15.49
C ALA A 230 -3.12 -5.59 -14.55
N GLY A 231 -2.83 -6.85 -14.29
CA GLY A 231 -3.58 -7.64 -13.31
C GLY A 231 -5.01 -7.95 -13.75
N PHE A 232 -5.28 -8.12 -15.04
CA PHE A 232 -6.51 -8.70 -15.54
C PHE A 232 -6.25 -10.03 -16.26
N GLN A 233 -7.26 -10.87 -16.35
CA GLN A 233 -7.24 -12.10 -17.14
C GLN A 233 -8.40 -12.12 -18.11
N MET A 234 -8.13 -12.65 -19.30
CA MET A 234 -9.14 -12.88 -20.32
C MET A 234 -9.89 -14.19 -20.01
N MET A 235 -11.19 -14.16 -20.13
CA MET A 235 -12.07 -15.28 -19.93
C MET A 235 -12.96 -15.42 -21.15
N PHE A 236 -12.77 -16.52 -21.90
CA PHE A 236 -13.65 -16.87 -23.01
C PHE A 236 -14.59 -17.97 -22.58
N ILE A 237 -15.88 -17.72 -22.64
CA ILE A 237 -16.92 -18.68 -22.25
C ILE A 237 -17.39 -19.45 -23.49
N ARG A 238 -17.03 -20.72 -23.56
CA ARG A 238 -17.45 -21.64 -24.62
C ARG A 238 -18.75 -22.37 -24.29
#